data_b93429e7853fdc7d1adb0d8893aa9ab6
#
_entry.id   b93429e7853fdc7d1adb0d8893aa9ab6
#
_cell.length_a   1.000
_cell.length_b   1.000
_cell.length_c   1.000
_cell.angle_alpha   90.00
_cell.angle_beta   90.00
_cell.angle_gamma   90.00
#
_symmetry.space_group_name_H-M   'P 1'
#
loop_
_entity.id
_entity.type
_entity.pdbx_description
1 polymer ?
#
loop_
_entity_poly.entity_id
_entity_poly.type
_entity_poly.pdbx_seq_one_letter_code
_entity_poly.pdbx_strand_id
1 'polypeptide(L)'
;MAFKTFQPPTEWIPPDSFPTQRLKEAKEIAIDLETRDPNLKTLGPGYIRGDGEIVGISVACEGYAEYFPFAHEAGYNLAKNRVIDFIKEVCALPCDKIFHNAMYDVGWLRAENIKPKGRIIDTLITAPLINENMYWYTLNSLGQEYLQEGKSEAELKQAAEEWGLDPKAEMWRLPSAYVGTYAKQDAALTLKLWNHFKILLEDQNLWNIFELETSLFPVLFNMKCKGVRVNLEQADLLKQQLVKEELKIIKGIEKESGIEEVRIWAANSVAKVFDACKISYNHTAKGSPSFTKAFLANHGHPVAKMVMDARELNKAHSTFIDTIIKHEHKGRIHADIRQLKGEIGGTVTGRLSMSNPNLQQVPARNKKLGPMIRSLFLPEEGQQWCSADFNQQEPRILTHFAYRQKLEGTDIIADAYISGEADFHAEVAELVGIDRKTAKTIGLGIMYGMGKGKLADQLGVDVEEARDILVRFNTYAPFVRQMADSVMRSASTKGYIKTLLGRRCHFDMWEPLQYGTGRPLKKKEAMHEYNGEIKRAFV
;
A
#
# COMPACT_ATOMS: atom_id res chain seq x y z
N MET A 1 11.85 -4.41 39.55
CA MET A 1 10.74 -3.44 39.50
C MET A 1 9.90 -3.62 40.75
N ALA A 2 9.54 -2.52 41.46
CA ALA A 2 8.61 -2.62 42.57
C ALA A 2 7.22 -2.93 41.99
N PHE A 3 6.60 -4.02 42.42
CA PHE A 3 5.22 -4.34 42.07
C PHE A 3 4.31 -3.23 42.60
N LYS A 4 3.55 -2.59 41.71
CA LYS A 4 2.53 -1.65 42.15
C LYS A 4 1.46 -2.42 42.94
N THR A 5 1.07 -1.89 44.08
CA THR A 5 0.09 -2.53 44.97
C THR A 5 -1.36 -2.38 44.48
N PHE A 6 -1.60 -1.49 43.53
CA PHE A 6 -2.91 -1.26 42.94
C PHE A 6 -3.06 -2.11 41.68
N GLN A 7 -4.12 -2.90 41.62
CA GLN A 7 -4.54 -3.64 40.44
C GLN A 7 -5.96 -3.21 40.10
N PRO A 8 -6.21 -2.67 38.86
CA PRO A 8 -7.57 -2.35 38.45
C PRO A 8 -8.45 -3.62 38.47
N PRO A 9 -9.74 -3.48 38.79
CA PRO A 9 -10.64 -4.63 38.81
C PRO A 9 -10.82 -5.17 37.36
N THR A 10 -10.91 -6.49 37.27
CA THR A 10 -11.25 -7.19 36.02
C THR A 10 -12.20 -8.35 36.33
N GLU A 11 -13.16 -8.58 35.45
CA GLU A 11 -14.10 -9.70 35.58
C GLU A 11 -13.67 -10.93 34.77
N TRP A 12 -12.67 -10.77 33.88
CA TRP A 12 -12.22 -11.87 33.04
C TRP A 12 -11.38 -12.89 33.84
N ILE A 13 -11.72 -14.17 33.65
CA ILE A 13 -11.03 -15.29 34.29
C ILE A 13 -10.51 -16.20 33.16
N PRO A 14 -9.22 -16.64 33.22
CA PRO A 14 -8.67 -17.58 32.27
C PRO A 14 -9.48 -18.87 32.17
N PRO A 15 -9.71 -19.44 30.98
CA PRO A 15 -10.47 -20.67 30.83
C PRO A 15 -9.71 -21.88 31.39
N ASP A 16 -10.43 -22.79 32.05
CA ASP A 16 -9.88 -24.03 32.60
C ASP A 16 -9.72 -25.16 31.57
N SER A 17 -10.44 -25.06 30.44
CA SER A 17 -10.49 -26.10 29.41
C SER A 17 -10.55 -25.51 28.00
N PHE A 18 -10.17 -26.33 27.02
CA PHE A 18 -10.25 -25.98 25.61
C PHE A 18 -11.57 -26.43 25.00
N PRO A 19 -12.25 -25.59 24.19
CA PRO A 19 -13.55 -25.90 23.58
C PRO A 19 -13.41 -26.76 22.33
N THR A 20 -12.58 -27.80 22.35
CA THR A 20 -12.18 -28.58 21.16
C THR A 20 -13.37 -29.16 20.41
N GLN A 21 -14.37 -29.71 21.14
CA GLN A 21 -15.54 -30.31 20.49
C GLN A 21 -16.39 -29.26 19.77
N ARG A 22 -16.63 -28.12 20.41
CA ARG A 22 -17.39 -27.01 19.84
C ARG A 22 -16.75 -26.46 18.56
N LEU A 23 -15.40 -26.34 18.56
CA LEU A 23 -14.67 -25.85 17.41
C LEU A 23 -14.63 -26.86 16.26
N LYS A 24 -14.64 -28.19 16.55
CA LYS A 24 -14.76 -29.23 15.54
C LYS A 24 -16.09 -29.17 14.78
N GLU A 25 -17.13 -28.73 15.43
CA GLU A 25 -18.46 -28.58 14.83
C GLU A 25 -18.68 -27.23 14.14
N ALA A 26 -17.76 -26.28 14.33
CA ALA A 26 -17.84 -24.94 13.77
C ALA A 26 -17.57 -24.95 12.25
N LYS A 27 -18.40 -24.22 11.51
CA LYS A 27 -18.19 -23.98 10.07
C LYS A 27 -17.12 -22.93 9.79
N GLU A 28 -16.93 -22.01 10.71
CA GLU A 28 -16.04 -20.86 10.62
C GLU A 28 -15.46 -20.58 12.00
N ILE A 29 -14.18 -20.27 12.06
CA ILE A 29 -13.49 -19.94 13.31
C ILE A 29 -12.68 -18.66 13.11
N ALA A 30 -12.99 -17.62 13.86
CA ALA A 30 -12.14 -16.43 13.93
C ALA A 30 -10.99 -16.67 14.90
N ILE A 31 -9.81 -16.19 14.52
CA ILE A 31 -8.58 -16.32 15.29
C ILE A 31 -7.91 -14.95 15.34
N ASP A 32 -7.42 -14.58 16.52
CA ASP A 32 -6.63 -13.38 16.74
C ASP A 32 -5.48 -13.70 17.71
N LEU A 33 -4.31 -13.13 17.48
CA LEU A 33 -3.10 -13.40 18.24
C LEU A 33 -2.60 -12.17 18.97
N GLU A 34 -2.38 -12.31 20.29
CA GLU A 34 -1.61 -11.33 21.03
C GLU A 34 -0.13 -11.69 20.98
N THR A 35 0.71 -10.70 20.73
CA THR A 35 2.13 -10.93 20.45
C THR A 35 3.04 -9.97 21.19
N ARG A 36 4.27 -10.40 21.40
CA ARG A 36 5.41 -9.54 21.68
C ARG A 36 6.15 -9.32 20.35
N ASP A 37 6.14 -8.11 19.83
CA ASP A 37 6.81 -7.73 18.58
C ASP A 37 7.53 -6.38 18.72
N PRO A 38 8.73 -6.36 19.33
CA PRO A 38 9.38 -5.13 19.77
C PRO A 38 9.82 -4.20 18.65
N ASN A 39 10.04 -4.75 17.45
CA ASN A 39 10.52 -4.00 16.29
C ASN A 39 9.43 -3.74 15.23
N LEU A 40 8.16 -4.02 15.53
CA LEU A 40 7.04 -3.90 14.60
C LEU A 40 6.98 -2.53 13.90
N LYS A 41 7.12 -1.44 14.67
CA LYS A 41 7.04 -0.05 14.15
C LYS A 41 8.22 0.34 13.27
N THR A 42 9.38 -0.29 13.41
CA THR A 42 10.65 0.12 12.78
C THR A 42 11.08 -0.79 11.63
N LEU A 43 10.81 -2.08 11.75
CA LEU A 43 11.26 -3.12 10.81
C LEU A 43 10.11 -3.96 10.22
N GLY A 44 8.85 -3.68 10.61
CA GLY A 44 7.70 -4.50 10.28
C GLY A 44 7.62 -5.77 11.16
N PRO A 45 6.69 -6.70 10.87
CA PRO A 45 6.44 -7.90 11.70
C PRO A 45 7.67 -8.78 11.91
N GLY A 46 7.89 -9.19 13.16
CA GLY A 46 9.08 -9.91 13.63
C GLY A 46 9.11 -11.40 13.35
N TYR A 47 8.00 -12.00 12.90
CA TYR A 47 7.89 -13.46 12.76
C TYR A 47 8.89 -14.10 11.78
N ILE A 48 9.42 -13.34 10.81
CA ILE A 48 10.47 -13.83 9.90
C ILE A 48 11.85 -13.73 10.59
N ARG A 49 12.08 -12.64 11.32
CA ARG A 49 13.34 -12.38 12.01
C ARG A 49 13.51 -13.21 13.29
N GLY A 50 12.37 -13.65 13.89
CA GLY A 50 12.38 -14.37 15.16
C GLY A 50 12.69 -13.46 16.35
N ASP A 51 12.38 -12.17 16.26
CA ASP A 51 12.61 -11.19 17.32
C ASP A 51 11.36 -10.86 18.15
N GLY A 52 10.43 -11.80 18.20
CA GLY A 52 9.20 -11.73 18.99
C GLY A 52 8.61 -13.12 19.24
N GLU A 53 7.40 -13.17 19.78
CA GLU A 53 6.68 -14.41 20.05
C GLU A 53 5.17 -14.18 20.20
N ILE A 54 4.38 -15.24 20.09
CA ILE A 54 2.96 -15.24 20.46
C ILE A 54 2.85 -15.30 21.98
N VAL A 55 2.01 -14.46 22.57
CA VAL A 55 1.76 -14.45 24.02
C VAL A 55 0.42 -15.03 24.40
N GLY A 56 -0.52 -15.07 23.47
CA GLY A 56 -1.82 -15.69 23.66
C GLY A 56 -2.59 -15.78 22.36
N ILE A 57 -3.66 -16.54 22.36
CA ILE A 57 -4.57 -16.72 21.23
C ILE A 57 -6.01 -16.54 21.66
N SER A 58 -6.77 -15.81 20.85
CA SER A 58 -8.22 -15.76 20.92
C SER A 58 -8.84 -16.58 19.81
N VAL A 59 -9.90 -17.30 20.12
CA VAL A 59 -10.72 -18.01 19.14
C VAL A 59 -12.18 -17.66 19.35
N ALA A 60 -12.92 -17.50 18.23
CA ALA A 60 -14.36 -17.34 18.28
C ALA A 60 -15.05 -18.23 17.23
N CYS A 61 -16.18 -18.80 17.59
CA CYS A 61 -17.14 -19.44 16.71
C CYS A 61 -18.55 -19.04 17.15
N GLU A 62 -19.58 -19.50 16.45
CA GLU A 62 -20.95 -19.14 16.78
C GLU A 62 -21.30 -19.39 18.26
N GLY A 63 -21.71 -18.33 18.95
CA GLY A 63 -22.07 -18.35 20.37
C GLY A 63 -20.92 -18.60 21.36
N TYR A 64 -19.67 -18.47 20.93
CA TYR A 64 -18.50 -18.66 21.79
C TYR A 64 -17.32 -17.80 21.35
N ALA A 65 -16.63 -17.21 22.33
CA ALA A 65 -15.31 -16.60 22.16
C ALA A 65 -14.52 -16.72 23.44
N GLU A 66 -13.19 -16.95 23.34
CA GLU A 66 -12.32 -17.03 24.51
C GLU A 66 -10.86 -16.74 24.15
N TYR A 67 -10.10 -16.26 25.16
CA TYR A 67 -8.68 -15.99 25.09
C TYR A 67 -7.85 -16.99 25.92
N PHE A 68 -6.76 -17.47 25.37
CA PHE A 68 -5.86 -18.46 25.97
C PHE A 68 -4.44 -17.87 26.09
N PRO A 69 -4.10 -17.21 27.21
CA PRO A 69 -2.77 -16.64 27.46
C PRO A 69 -1.76 -17.72 27.84
N PHE A 70 -0.50 -17.56 27.40
CA PHE A 70 0.56 -18.51 27.77
C PHE A 70 1.97 -17.92 27.91
N ALA A 71 2.18 -16.64 27.56
CA ALA A 71 3.51 -16.01 27.62
C ALA A 71 3.46 -14.53 28.03
N HIS A 72 2.46 -14.11 28.79
CA HIS A 72 2.50 -12.81 29.44
C HIS A 72 3.62 -12.76 30.50
N GLU A 73 4.28 -11.60 30.63
CA GLU A 73 5.33 -11.40 31.62
C GLU A 73 4.80 -11.50 33.08
N ALA A 74 3.54 -11.16 33.29
CA ALA A 74 2.89 -11.15 34.59
C ALA A 74 1.52 -11.83 34.55
N GLY A 75 1.03 -12.22 35.72
CA GLY A 75 -0.27 -12.85 35.91
C GLY A 75 -0.30 -14.33 35.59
N TYR A 76 -1.51 -14.85 35.35
CA TYR A 76 -1.73 -16.26 35.06
C TYR A 76 -1.47 -16.56 33.59
N ASN A 77 -0.72 -17.63 33.34
CA ASN A 77 -0.51 -18.18 32.02
C ASN A 77 -0.87 -19.67 32.01
N LEU A 78 -1.50 -20.13 30.94
CA LEU A 78 -1.68 -21.55 30.67
C LEU A 78 -0.34 -22.19 30.28
N ALA A 79 -0.23 -23.52 30.36
CA ALA A 79 0.95 -24.22 29.90
C ALA A 79 1.13 -24.03 28.37
N LYS A 80 2.24 -23.40 27.95
CA LYS A 80 2.52 -23.04 26.55
C LYS A 80 2.33 -24.21 25.59
N ASN A 81 2.87 -25.39 25.93
CA ASN A 81 2.75 -26.59 25.09
C ASN A 81 1.28 -26.99 24.86
N ARG A 82 0.43 -26.92 25.89
CA ARG A 82 -1.00 -27.24 25.77
C ARG A 82 -1.74 -26.25 24.87
N VAL A 83 -1.43 -24.95 24.98
CA VAL A 83 -2.05 -23.92 24.12
C VAL A 83 -1.56 -24.08 22.68
N ILE A 84 -0.26 -24.30 22.45
CA ILE A 84 0.30 -24.52 21.11
C ILE A 84 -0.31 -25.78 20.45
N ASP A 85 -0.49 -26.87 21.20
CA ASP A 85 -1.13 -28.08 20.67
C ASP A 85 -2.61 -27.83 20.33
N PHE A 86 -3.33 -27.11 21.19
CA PHE A 86 -4.69 -26.66 20.91
C PHE A 86 -4.77 -25.81 19.64
N ILE A 87 -3.87 -24.82 19.46
CA ILE A 87 -3.80 -23.99 18.25
C ILE A 87 -3.57 -24.85 17.00
N LYS A 88 -2.66 -25.85 17.08
CA LYS A 88 -2.41 -26.79 15.97
C LYS A 88 -3.69 -27.55 15.62
N GLU A 89 -4.42 -28.05 16.61
CA GLU A 89 -5.69 -28.74 16.38
C GLU A 89 -6.72 -27.83 15.70
N VAL A 90 -6.92 -26.60 16.20
CA VAL A 90 -7.83 -25.61 15.62
C VAL A 90 -7.45 -25.27 14.19
N CYS A 91 -6.17 -25.00 13.94
CA CYS A 91 -5.69 -24.67 12.60
C CYS A 91 -5.76 -25.86 11.63
N ALA A 92 -5.72 -27.11 12.12
CA ALA A 92 -5.84 -28.31 11.30
C ALA A 92 -7.29 -28.62 10.88
N LEU A 93 -8.30 -28.00 11.48
CA LEU A 93 -9.69 -28.18 11.09
C LEU A 93 -9.93 -27.69 9.64
N PRO A 94 -10.79 -28.38 8.86
CA PRO A 94 -11.01 -28.02 7.45
C PRO A 94 -11.86 -26.78 7.24
N CYS A 95 -12.51 -26.26 8.28
CA CYS A 95 -13.35 -25.07 8.20
C CYS A 95 -12.53 -23.81 7.90
N ASP A 96 -13.20 -22.74 7.46
CA ASP A 96 -12.59 -21.45 7.17
C ASP A 96 -12.04 -20.79 8.43
N LYS A 97 -10.89 -20.15 8.31
CA LYS A 97 -10.27 -19.37 9.38
C LYS A 97 -10.38 -17.88 9.04
N ILE A 98 -10.99 -17.14 9.95
CA ILE A 98 -11.26 -15.71 9.78
C ILE A 98 -10.28 -14.92 10.63
N PHE A 99 -9.67 -13.91 10.03
CA PHE A 99 -8.71 -13.01 10.67
C PHE A 99 -9.06 -11.55 10.38
N HIS A 100 -8.47 -10.66 11.13
CA HIS A 100 -8.38 -9.25 10.78
C HIS A 100 -6.91 -8.86 10.65
N ASN A 101 -6.42 -8.67 9.42
CA ASN A 101 -5.00 -8.55 9.06
C ASN A 101 -4.26 -9.90 9.12
N ALA A 102 -4.81 -10.88 8.43
CA ALA A 102 -4.29 -12.27 8.37
C ALA A 102 -2.79 -12.39 8.08
N MET A 103 -2.20 -11.41 7.37
CA MET A 103 -0.78 -11.39 7.06
C MET A 103 0.10 -11.40 8.32
N TYR A 104 -0.41 -10.81 9.42
CA TYR A 104 0.26 -10.77 10.71
C TYR A 104 0.12 -12.09 11.47
N ASP A 105 -1.12 -12.52 11.71
CA ASP A 105 -1.42 -13.72 12.52
C ASP A 105 -0.91 -15.01 11.88
N VAL A 106 -1.18 -15.19 10.58
CA VAL A 106 -0.69 -16.36 9.84
C VAL A 106 0.85 -16.38 9.78
N GLY A 107 1.48 -15.20 9.82
CA GLY A 107 2.93 -15.07 9.92
C GLY A 107 3.46 -15.63 11.24
N TRP A 108 2.89 -15.26 12.36
CA TRP A 108 3.26 -15.75 13.68
C TRP A 108 2.92 -17.24 13.86
N LEU A 109 1.76 -17.69 13.36
CA LEU A 109 1.44 -19.13 13.32
C LEU A 109 2.50 -19.92 12.54
N ARG A 110 2.94 -19.40 11.39
CA ARG A 110 4.01 -20.03 10.60
C ARG A 110 5.35 -20.09 11.34
N ALA A 111 5.69 -19.07 12.13
CA ALA A 111 6.90 -19.09 12.97
C ALA A 111 6.89 -20.25 13.97
N GLU A 112 5.71 -20.65 14.46
CA GLU A 112 5.49 -21.83 15.32
C GLU A 112 5.25 -23.12 14.49
N ASN A 113 5.55 -23.12 13.17
CA ASN A 113 5.31 -24.24 12.25
C ASN A 113 3.84 -24.66 12.13
N ILE A 114 2.91 -23.75 12.34
CA ILE A 114 1.47 -23.97 12.23
C ILE A 114 0.97 -23.43 10.90
N LYS A 115 0.25 -24.25 10.14
CA LYS A 115 -0.37 -23.86 8.87
C LYS A 115 -1.87 -24.07 8.96
N PRO A 116 -2.68 -23.00 8.95
CA PRO A 116 -4.13 -23.12 8.93
C PRO A 116 -4.60 -23.87 7.67
N LYS A 117 -5.52 -24.83 7.85
CA LYS A 117 -6.28 -25.47 6.77
C LYS A 117 -7.60 -24.72 6.55
N GLY A 118 -8.27 -24.99 5.44
CA GLY A 118 -9.43 -24.22 4.98
C GLY A 118 -9.01 -22.93 4.30
N ARG A 119 -9.99 -22.08 3.97
CA ARG A 119 -9.70 -20.75 3.43
C ARG A 119 -9.23 -19.83 4.54
N ILE A 120 -8.32 -18.94 4.22
CA ILE A 120 -7.92 -17.83 5.09
C ILE A 120 -8.69 -16.61 4.62
N ILE A 121 -9.65 -16.20 5.43
CA ILE A 121 -10.51 -15.04 5.17
C ILE A 121 -9.98 -13.87 6.00
N ASP A 122 -9.80 -12.74 5.35
CA ASP A 122 -9.30 -11.52 5.99
C ASP A 122 -10.34 -10.41 5.88
N THR A 123 -10.89 -10.00 7.03
CA THR A 123 -11.86 -8.89 7.08
C THR A 123 -11.22 -7.54 6.70
N LEU A 124 -9.90 -7.39 6.85
CA LEU A 124 -9.15 -6.22 6.39
C LEU A 124 -9.03 -6.17 4.84
N ILE A 125 -9.08 -7.31 4.17
CA ILE A 125 -9.16 -7.40 2.70
C ILE A 125 -10.62 -7.23 2.24
N THR A 126 -11.56 -7.78 2.98
CA THR A 126 -12.99 -7.74 2.61
C THR A 126 -13.58 -6.33 2.71
N ALA A 127 -13.27 -5.60 3.77
CA ALA A 127 -13.84 -4.27 4.02
C ALA A 127 -13.62 -3.26 2.88
N PRO A 128 -12.40 -3.09 2.31
CA PRO A 128 -12.19 -2.18 1.20
C PRO A 128 -12.75 -2.67 -0.15
N LEU A 129 -13.16 -3.94 -0.28
CA LEU A 129 -13.96 -4.39 -1.42
C LEU A 129 -15.40 -3.88 -1.34
N ILE A 130 -15.92 -3.78 -0.12
CA ILE A 130 -17.28 -3.29 0.17
C ILE A 130 -17.32 -1.76 0.09
N ASN A 131 -16.32 -1.08 0.68
CA ASN A 131 -16.20 0.37 0.65
C ASN A 131 -14.72 0.79 0.77
N GLU A 132 -14.11 1.20 -0.34
CA GLU A 132 -12.71 1.66 -0.41
C GLU A 132 -12.53 3.11 0.07
N ASN A 133 -13.62 3.85 0.31
CA ASN A 133 -13.58 5.26 0.70
C ASN A 133 -13.48 5.49 2.21
N MET A 134 -13.57 4.43 3.02
CA MET A 134 -13.38 4.58 4.46
C MET A 134 -12.00 5.15 4.80
N TYR A 135 -11.95 5.97 5.82
CA TYR A 135 -10.69 6.57 6.28
C TYR A 135 -9.83 5.54 7.04
N TRP A 136 -10.46 4.75 7.93
CA TRP A 136 -9.83 3.74 8.77
C TRP A 136 -10.43 2.36 8.55
N TYR A 137 -9.56 1.34 8.51
CA TYR A 137 -9.95 -0.07 8.42
C TYR A 137 -9.49 -0.86 9.65
N THR A 138 -9.33 -0.19 10.80
CA THR A 138 -9.06 -0.88 12.06
C THR A 138 -10.27 -1.70 12.47
N LEU A 139 -10.06 -2.80 13.19
CA LEU A 139 -11.15 -3.65 13.68
C LEU A 139 -12.18 -2.84 14.47
N ASN A 140 -11.73 -1.90 15.31
CA ASN A 140 -12.62 -0.99 16.05
C ASN A 140 -13.46 -0.09 15.14
N SER A 141 -12.83 0.53 14.12
CA SER A 141 -13.54 1.42 13.20
C SER A 141 -14.57 0.67 12.36
N LEU A 142 -14.24 -0.54 11.92
CA LEU A 142 -15.16 -1.40 11.18
C LEU A 142 -16.31 -1.90 12.05
N GLY A 143 -16.01 -2.26 13.31
CA GLY A 143 -17.05 -2.66 14.27
C GLY A 143 -18.04 -1.52 14.56
N GLN A 144 -17.55 -0.30 14.75
CA GLN A 144 -18.40 0.87 14.95
C GLN A 144 -19.24 1.19 13.71
N GLU A 145 -18.66 1.17 12.51
CA GLU A 145 -19.35 1.50 11.27
C GLU A 145 -20.43 0.50 10.91
N TYR A 146 -20.11 -0.79 10.94
CA TYR A 146 -20.98 -1.84 10.41
C TYR A 146 -21.86 -2.53 11.45
N LEU A 147 -21.43 -2.54 12.72
CA LEU A 147 -22.13 -3.27 13.78
C LEU A 147 -22.58 -2.37 14.93
N GLN A 148 -22.20 -1.09 14.94
CA GLN A 148 -22.42 -0.16 16.04
C GLN A 148 -21.79 -0.68 17.36
N GLU A 149 -20.77 -1.54 17.25
CA GLU A 149 -20.03 -2.10 18.37
C GLU A 149 -18.57 -1.64 18.29
N GLY A 150 -18.01 -1.15 19.41
CA GLY A 150 -16.60 -0.81 19.54
C GLY A 150 -15.84 -1.80 20.39
N LYS A 151 -14.51 -1.73 20.36
CA LYS A 151 -13.64 -2.49 21.26
C LYS A 151 -13.75 -1.99 22.69
N SER A 152 -13.78 -2.89 23.67
CA SER A 152 -13.66 -2.58 25.09
C SER A 152 -12.19 -2.50 25.48
N GLU A 153 -11.61 -1.30 25.32
CA GLU A 153 -10.20 -1.04 25.64
C GLU A 153 -10.01 -0.38 27.03
N ALA A 154 -11.10 -0.19 27.80
CA ALA A 154 -11.04 0.59 29.03
C ALA A 154 -10.16 -0.07 30.10
N GLU A 155 -10.38 -1.36 30.38
CA GLU A 155 -9.57 -2.12 31.37
C GLU A 155 -8.09 -2.17 30.94
N LEU A 156 -7.83 -2.49 29.68
CA LEU A 156 -6.49 -2.56 29.11
C LEU A 156 -5.76 -1.22 29.22
N LYS A 157 -6.41 -0.12 28.86
CA LYS A 157 -5.82 1.23 28.94
C LYS A 157 -5.57 1.66 30.38
N GLN A 158 -6.51 1.42 31.27
CA GLN A 158 -6.36 1.73 32.68
C GLN A 158 -5.21 0.93 33.30
N ALA A 159 -5.14 -0.37 33.03
CA ALA A 159 -4.04 -1.21 33.52
C ALA A 159 -2.69 -0.77 32.96
N ALA A 160 -2.61 -0.46 31.66
CA ALA A 160 -1.39 0.02 31.03
C ALA A 160 -0.92 1.36 31.63
N GLU A 161 -1.83 2.30 31.85
CA GLU A 161 -1.53 3.59 32.49
C GLU A 161 -0.98 3.39 33.91
N GLU A 162 -1.64 2.57 34.73
CA GLU A 162 -1.21 2.26 36.10
C GLU A 162 0.17 1.59 36.14
N TRP A 163 0.51 0.78 35.14
CA TRP A 163 1.79 0.10 35.02
C TRP A 163 2.86 0.93 34.29
N GLY A 164 2.48 2.08 33.71
CA GLY A 164 3.37 2.94 32.93
C GLY A 164 3.84 2.30 31.62
N LEU A 165 2.94 1.57 30.94
CA LEU A 165 3.19 0.81 29.71
C LEU A 165 2.37 1.37 28.53
N ASP A 166 2.86 1.14 27.31
CA ASP A 166 2.06 1.37 26.10
C ASP A 166 1.03 0.21 25.95
N PRO A 167 -0.29 0.51 25.93
CA PRO A 167 -1.34 -0.52 25.91
C PRO A 167 -1.32 -1.42 24.67
N LYS A 168 -0.68 -1.01 23.59
CA LYS A 168 -0.57 -1.82 22.35
C LYS A 168 0.82 -2.44 22.18
N ALA A 169 1.87 -1.67 22.39
CA ALA A 169 3.23 -2.14 22.15
C ALA A 169 3.76 -3.02 23.28
N GLU A 170 3.25 -2.84 24.51
CA GLU A 170 3.73 -3.53 25.72
C GLU A 170 2.66 -4.34 26.45
N MET A 171 1.53 -4.63 25.79
CA MET A 171 0.42 -5.43 26.33
C MET A 171 0.87 -6.79 26.91
N TRP A 172 1.85 -7.40 26.30
CA TRP A 172 2.44 -8.67 26.72
C TRP A 172 3.09 -8.62 28.11
N ARG A 173 3.37 -7.42 28.66
CA ARG A 173 3.92 -7.21 30.01
C ARG A 173 2.84 -7.13 31.08
N LEU A 174 1.61 -6.86 30.68
CA LEU A 174 0.47 -6.82 31.59
C LEU A 174 0.06 -8.23 32.04
N PRO A 175 -0.49 -8.37 33.24
CA PRO A 175 -1.21 -9.59 33.61
C PRO A 175 -2.31 -9.92 32.60
N SER A 176 -2.39 -11.18 32.20
CA SER A 176 -3.38 -11.65 31.21
C SER A 176 -4.83 -11.32 31.59
N ALA A 177 -5.11 -11.16 32.90
CA ALA A 177 -6.42 -10.76 33.40
C ALA A 177 -6.93 -9.44 32.83
N TYR A 178 -6.05 -8.49 32.50
CA TYR A 178 -6.40 -7.18 31.94
C TYR A 178 -6.43 -7.17 30.40
N VAL A 179 -5.94 -8.23 29.80
CA VAL A 179 -5.90 -8.39 28.33
C VAL A 179 -7.04 -9.28 27.84
N GLY A 180 -7.50 -10.20 28.69
CA GLY A 180 -8.43 -11.27 28.29
C GLY A 180 -9.76 -10.78 27.71
N THR A 181 -10.40 -9.79 28.33
CA THR A 181 -11.65 -9.20 27.80
C THR A 181 -11.44 -8.59 26.41
N TYR A 182 -10.36 -7.83 26.27
CA TYR A 182 -9.99 -7.19 24.99
C TYR A 182 -9.71 -8.23 23.90
N ALA A 183 -8.81 -9.17 24.15
CA ALA A 183 -8.38 -10.18 23.18
C ALA A 183 -9.54 -11.11 22.75
N LYS A 184 -10.36 -11.55 23.71
CA LYS A 184 -11.58 -12.32 23.43
C LYS A 184 -12.55 -11.56 22.52
N GLN A 185 -12.72 -10.26 22.76
CA GLN A 185 -13.61 -9.42 21.97
C GLN A 185 -13.10 -9.23 20.54
N ASP A 186 -11.78 -9.18 20.31
CA ASP A 186 -11.21 -9.03 18.98
C ASP A 186 -11.57 -10.20 18.07
N ALA A 187 -11.43 -11.43 18.53
CA ALA A 187 -11.88 -12.60 17.78
C ALA A 187 -13.40 -12.62 17.55
N ALA A 188 -14.19 -12.27 18.59
CA ALA A 188 -15.64 -12.21 18.47
C ALA A 188 -16.11 -11.15 17.47
N LEU A 189 -15.53 -9.95 17.52
CA LEU A 189 -15.85 -8.86 16.62
C LEU A 189 -15.44 -9.18 15.17
N THR A 190 -14.29 -9.82 14.97
CA THR A 190 -13.84 -10.30 13.67
C THR A 190 -14.84 -11.28 13.05
N LEU A 191 -15.36 -12.22 13.82
CA LEU A 191 -16.40 -13.15 13.35
C LEU A 191 -17.72 -12.45 13.02
N LYS A 192 -18.17 -11.52 13.87
CA LYS A 192 -19.38 -10.72 13.62
C LYS A 192 -19.26 -9.89 12.35
N LEU A 193 -18.11 -9.23 12.16
CA LEU A 193 -17.84 -8.47 10.92
C LEU A 193 -17.89 -9.37 9.70
N TRP A 194 -17.26 -10.53 9.74
CA TRP A 194 -17.33 -11.48 8.63
C TRP A 194 -18.78 -11.89 8.32
N ASN A 195 -19.59 -12.20 9.33
CA ASN A 195 -20.99 -12.53 9.14
C ASN A 195 -21.78 -11.40 8.48
N HIS A 196 -21.50 -10.15 8.84
CA HIS A 196 -22.11 -8.98 8.22
C HIS A 196 -21.59 -8.76 6.79
N PHE A 197 -20.30 -8.92 6.57
CA PHE A 197 -19.69 -8.74 5.25
C PHE A 197 -20.16 -9.75 4.22
N LYS A 198 -20.50 -10.98 4.61
CA LYS A 198 -21.12 -11.97 3.71
C LYS A 198 -22.40 -11.42 3.08
N ILE A 199 -23.22 -10.71 3.85
CA ILE A 199 -24.46 -10.10 3.36
C ILE A 199 -24.13 -8.98 2.35
N LEU A 200 -23.19 -8.10 2.68
CA LEU A 200 -22.80 -6.99 1.82
C LEU A 200 -22.10 -7.47 0.52
N LEU A 201 -21.33 -8.54 0.59
CA LEU A 201 -20.71 -9.16 -0.60
C LEU A 201 -21.78 -9.69 -1.56
N GLU A 202 -22.87 -10.28 -1.04
CA GLU A 202 -24.00 -10.73 -1.84
C GLU A 202 -24.76 -9.55 -2.44
N ASP A 203 -25.18 -8.60 -1.62
CA ASP A 203 -25.97 -7.42 -2.03
C ASP A 203 -25.25 -6.59 -3.10
N GLN A 204 -23.92 -6.50 -3.01
CA GLN A 204 -23.11 -5.75 -3.95
C GLN A 204 -22.61 -6.60 -5.12
N ASN A 205 -22.86 -7.92 -5.14
CA ASN A 205 -22.34 -8.87 -6.12
C ASN A 205 -20.81 -8.76 -6.25
N LEU A 206 -20.12 -9.03 -5.13
CA LEU A 206 -18.64 -8.93 -4.99
C LEU A 206 -17.96 -10.27 -4.73
N TRP A 207 -18.70 -11.39 -4.65
CA TRP A 207 -18.12 -12.70 -4.34
C TRP A 207 -16.98 -13.08 -5.26
N ASN A 208 -17.08 -12.85 -6.58
CA ASN A 208 -16.03 -13.22 -7.54
C ASN A 208 -14.71 -12.49 -7.25
N ILE A 209 -14.77 -11.18 -6.95
CA ILE A 209 -13.57 -10.43 -6.63
C ILE A 209 -13.05 -10.76 -5.23
N PHE A 210 -13.93 -11.07 -4.28
CA PHE A 210 -13.56 -11.54 -2.96
C PHE A 210 -12.81 -12.89 -3.03
N GLU A 211 -13.29 -13.86 -3.82
CA GLU A 211 -12.62 -15.14 -4.01
C GLU A 211 -11.25 -14.98 -4.69
N LEU A 212 -11.14 -14.05 -5.65
CA LEU A 212 -9.86 -13.71 -6.27
C LEU A 212 -8.86 -13.19 -5.23
N GLU A 213 -9.25 -12.22 -4.41
CA GLU A 213 -8.39 -11.62 -3.39
C GLU A 213 -8.03 -12.62 -2.28
N THR A 214 -8.99 -13.44 -1.86
CA THR A 214 -8.76 -14.52 -0.88
C THR A 214 -7.78 -15.55 -1.42
N SER A 215 -7.88 -15.93 -2.69
CA SER A 215 -6.97 -16.88 -3.36
C SER A 215 -5.58 -16.28 -3.59
N LEU A 216 -5.47 -14.96 -3.72
CA LEU A 216 -4.20 -14.25 -3.88
C LEU A 216 -3.41 -14.16 -2.57
N PHE A 217 -4.09 -14.13 -1.42
CA PHE A 217 -3.44 -14.01 -0.11
C PHE A 217 -2.29 -15.00 0.12
N PRO A 218 -2.47 -16.34 -0.04
CA PRO A 218 -1.38 -17.29 0.21
C PRO A 218 -0.20 -17.11 -0.75
N VAL A 219 -0.42 -16.61 -1.96
CA VAL A 219 0.66 -16.32 -2.92
C VAL A 219 1.52 -15.17 -2.39
N LEU A 220 0.90 -14.04 -2.03
CA LEU A 220 1.61 -12.87 -1.51
C LEU A 220 2.27 -13.15 -0.15
N PHE A 221 1.61 -13.91 0.71
CA PHE A 221 2.17 -14.35 1.98
C PHE A 221 3.44 -15.19 1.78
N ASN A 222 3.41 -16.15 0.85
CA ASN A 222 4.59 -16.97 0.53
C ASN A 222 5.70 -16.13 -0.12
N MET A 223 5.38 -15.16 -0.98
CA MET A 223 6.35 -14.22 -1.54
C MET A 223 7.05 -13.41 -0.44
N LYS A 224 6.28 -12.85 0.51
CA LYS A 224 6.84 -12.15 1.67
C LYS A 224 7.74 -13.05 2.51
N CYS A 225 7.28 -14.26 2.84
CA CYS A 225 8.06 -15.21 3.65
C CYS A 225 9.34 -15.69 2.94
N LYS A 226 9.29 -15.89 1.62
CA LYS A 226 10.47 -16.22 0.82
C LYS A 226 11.45 -15.05 0.78
N GLY A 227 10.95 -13.84 0.57
CA GLY A 227 11.77 -12.64 0.38
C GLY A 227 12.63 -12.68 -0.89
N VAL A 228 13.43 -11.64 -1.08
CA VAL A 228 14.33 -11.47 -2.24
C VAL A 228 15.77 -11.44 -1.76
N ARG A 229 16.64 -12.25 -2.37
CA ARG A 229 18.08 -12.27 -2.05
C ARG A 229 18.76 -10.95 -2.42
N VAL A 230 19.68 -10.50 -1.57
CA VAL A 230 20.46 -9.28 -1.79
C VAL A 230 21.93 -9.53 -1.53
N ASN A 231 22.78 -8.81 -2.29
CA ASN A 231 24.24 -8.81 -2.10
C ASN A 231 24.63 -7.64 -1.18
N LEU A 232 24.80 -7.90 0.11
CA LEU A 232 25.15 -6.88 1.10
C LEU A 232 26.55 -6.30 0.91
N GLU A 233 27.52 -7.15 0.59
CA GLU A 233 28.88 -6.70 0.35
C GLU A 233 28.94 -5.68 -0.81
N GLN A 234 28.27 -6.04 -1.92
CA GLN A 234 28.15 -5.13 -3.07
C GLN A 234 27.35 -3.88 -2.73
N ALA A 235 26.33 -3.98 -1.84
CA ALA A 235 25.55 -2.84 -1.39
C ALA A 235 26.42 -1.84 -0.61
N ASP A 236 27.27 -2.32 0.31
CA ASP A 236 28.17 -1.48 1.09
C ASP A 236 29.23 -0.81 0.20
N LEU A 237 29.83 -1.56 -0.73
CA LEU A 237 30.79 -1.01 -1.70
C LEU A 237 30.14 0.07 -2.58
N LEU A 238 28.95 -0.20 -3.09
CA LEU A 238 28.22 0.76 -3.91
C LEU A 238 27.83 2.01 -3.11
N LYS A 239 27.42 1.87 -1.86
CA LYS A 239 27.14 3.00 -0.96
C LYS A 239 28.36 3.90 -0.81
N GLN A 240 29.53 3.33 -0.48
CA GLN A 240 30.77 4.07 -0.32
C GLN A 240 31.16 4.82 -1.61
N GLN A 241 31.00 4.17 -2.76
CA GLN A 241 31.26 4.80 -4.06
C GLN A 241 30.32 6.00 -4.30
N LEU A 242 29.01 5.83 -4.10
CA LEU A 242 28.01 6.89 -4.35
C LEU A 242 28.20 8.07 -3.40
N VAL A 243 28.49 7.83 -2.12
CA VAL A 243 28.79 8.87 -1.14
C VAL A 243 30.05 9.67 -1.56
N LYS A 244 31.09 8.98 -2.02
CA LYS A 244 32.33 9.64 -2.51
C LYS A 244 32.06 10.50 -3.75
N GLU A 245 31.24 9.99 -4.70
CA GLU A 245 30.84 10.75 -5.89
C GLU A 245 29.98 11.97 -5.51
N GLU A 246 29.03 11.83 -4.60
CA GLU A 246 28.20 12.93 -4.08
C GLU A 246 29.06 14.03 -3.45
N LEU A 247 29.95 13.67 -2.52
CA LEU A 247 30.82 14.62 -1.84
C LEU A 247 31.74 15.39 -2.83
N LYS A 248 32.20 14.72 -3.89
CA LYS A 248 32.98 15.37 -4.96
C LYS A 248 32.14 16.43 -5.68
N ILE A 249 30.85 16.13 -5.96
CA ILE A 249 29.95 17.10 -6.62
C ILE A 249 29.66 18.26 -5.67
N ILE A 250 29.37 17.99 -4.39
CA ILE A 250 29.11 19.05 -3.38
C ILE A 250 30.33 20.00 -3.28
N LYS A 251 31.56 19.48 -3.20
CA LYS A 251 32.78 20.29 -3.24
C LYS A 251 32.89 21.10 -4.54
N GLY A 252 32.43 20.57 -5.67
CA GLY A 252 32.34 21.31 -6.93
C GLY A 252 31.37 22.50 -6.83
N ILE A 253 30.18 22.29 -6.23
CA ILE A 253 29.19 23.35 -6.01
C ILE A 253 29.77 24.43 -5.07
N GLU A 254 30.42 24.03 -3.99
CA GLU A 254 31.05 24.95 -3.03
C GLU A 254 32.13 25.80 -3.70
N LYS A 255 32.98 25.19 -4.53
CA LYS A 255 34.03 25.89 -5.29
C LYS A 255 33.43 26.90 -6.29
N GLU A 256 32.39 26.53 -7.03
CA GLU A 256 31.77 27.40 -8.03
C GLU A 256 30.98 28.57 -7.41
N SER A 257 30.35 28.33 -6.26
CA SER A 257 29.51 29.35 -5.60
C SER A 257 30.27 30.17 -4.53
N GLY A 258 31.37 29.65 -3.99
CA GLY A 258 32.04 30.21 -2.81
C GLY A 258 31.26 30.03 -1.50
N ILE A 259 30.20 29.20 -1.50
CA ILE A 259 29.37 28.89 -0.33
C ILE A 259 29.82 27.57 0.26
N GLU A 260 30.21 27.54 1.52
CA GLU A 260 30.62 26.35 2.25
C GLU A 260 29.45 25.63 2.90
N GLU A 261 29.59 24.33 3.22
CA GLU A 261 28.61 23.47 3.88
C GLU A 261 27.26 23.41 3.16
N VAL A 262 27.29 23.23 1.86
CA VAL A 262 26.08 23.19 1.03
C VAL A 262 25.20 21.99 1.38
N ARG A 263 23.98 22.27 1.83
CA ARG A 263 22.93 21.28 2.11
C ARG A 263 21.98 21.15 0.91
N ILE A 264 22.22 20.19 0.05
CA ILE A 264 21.54 20.03 -1.24
C ILE A 264 20.01 19.85 -1.14
N TRP A 265 19.46 19.42 -0.01
CA TRP A 265 18.03 19.28 0.24
C TRP A 265 17.39 20.49 0.92
N ALA A 266 18.17 21.35 1.55
CA ALA A 266 17.66 22.55 2.18
C ALA A 266 17.49 23.67 1.14
N ALA A 267 16.24 24.06 0.84
CA ALA A 267 15.92 25.04 -0.19
C ALA A 267 16.68 26.36 0.02
N ASN A 268 16.79 26.84 1.26
CA ASN A 268 17.53 28.08 1.57
C ASN A 268 19.04 27.94 1.36
N SER A 269 19.63 26.76 1.56
CA SER A 269 21.06 26.54 1.27
C SER A 269 21.30 26.56 -0.24
N VAL A 270 20.44 25.89 -1.02
CA VAL A 270 20.53 25.92 -2.48
C VAL A 270 20.25 27.31 -3.05
N ALA A 271 19.34 28.08 -2.44
CA ALA A 271 19.08 29.47 -2.83
C ALA A 271 20.34 30.34 -2.70
N LYS A 272 21.08 30.25 -1.58
CA LYS A 272 22.37 30.97 -1.41
C LYS A 272 23.40 30.64 -2.50
N VAL A 273 23.47 29.36 -2.91
CA VAL A 273 24.32 28.91 -4.01
C VAL A 273 23.89 29.58 -5.33
N PHE A 274 22.57 29.60 -5.62
CA PHE A 274 22.05 30.19 -6.84
C PHE A 274 22.24 31.72 -6.86
N ASP A 275 21.99 32.39 -5.72
CA ASP A 275 22.23 33.84 -5.57
C ASP A 275 23.72 34.20 -5.81
N ALA A 276 24.66 33.45 -5.21
CA ALA A 276 26.09 33.65 -5.39
C ALA A 276 26.52 33.45 -6.86
N CYS A 277 25.91 32.50 -7.57
CA CYS A 277 26.11 32.27 -9.00
C CYS A 277 25.29 33.17 -9.91
N LYS A 278 24.48 34.09 -9.35
CA LYS A 278 23.55 34.99 -10.08
C LYS A 278 22.56 34.23 -10.97
N ILE A 279 22.05 33.12 -10.47
CA ILE A 279 21.08 32.24 -11.14
C ILE A 279 19.68 32.50 -10.57
N SER A 280 18.71 32.78 -11.43
CA SER A 280 17.31 32.91 -11.03
C SER A 280 16.68 31.57 -10.68
N TYR A 281 15.72 31.55 -9.78
CA TYR A 281 14.98 30.36 -9.37
C TYR A 281 13.53 30.66 -9.03
N ASN A 282 12.72 29.59 -9.01
CA ASN A 282 11.30 29.70 -8.76
C ASN A 282 10.99 29.76 -7.25
N HIS A 283 9.82 30.33 -6.92
CA HIS A 283 9.30 30.36 -5.57
C HIS A 283 7.97 29.60 -5.49
N THR A 284 7.68 29.04 -4.34
CA THR A 284 6.35 28.46 -4.04
C THR A 284 5.32 29.56 -3.88
N ALA A 285 4.02 29.23 -3.92
CA ALA A 285 2.94 30.17 -3.65
C ALA A 285 3.05 30.88 -2.27
N LYS A 286 3.81 30.31 -1.34
CA LYS A 286 4.10 30.88 -0.01
C LYS A 286 5.40 31.68 0.05
N GLY A 287 6.06 31.93 -1.10
CA GLY A 287 7.28 32.72 -1.21
C GLY A 287 8.59 31.98 -0.88
N SER A 288 8.58 30.69 -0.56
CA SER A 288 9.81 29.93 -0.30
C SER A 288 10.51 29.52 -1.60
N PRO A 289 11.88 29.46 -1.65
CA PRO A 289 12.61 28.97 -2.82
C PRO A 289 12.17 27.57 -3.24
N SER A 290 12.10 27.33 -4.55
CA SER A 290 11.62 26.06 -5.12
C SER A 290 12.57 25.51 -6.17
N PHE A 291 13.19 24.35 -5.89
CA PHE A 291 14.14 23.66 -6.74
C PHE A 291 13.61 22.26 -7.10
N THR A 292 12.55 22.21 -7.93
CA THR A 292 11.99 20.94 -8.39
C THR A 292 12.95 20.23 -9.35
N LYS A 293 12.79 18.91 -9.49
CA LYS A 293 13.60 18.10 -10.43
C LYS A 293 13.47 18.63 -11.87
N ALA A 294 12.26 18.98 -12.30
CA ALA A 294 12.02 19.52 -13.64
C ALA A 294 12.73 20.87 -13.85
N PHE A 295 12.66 21.76 -12.87
CA PHE A 295 13.38 23.05 -12.92
C PHE A 295 14.89 22.83 -13.05
N LEU A 296 15.49 22.02 -12.17
CA LEU A 296 16.93 21.75 -12.19
C LEU A 296 17.41 21.09 -13.48
N ALA A 297 16.60 20.17 -14.05
CA ALA A 297 16.92 19.47 -15.28
C ALA A 297 16.91 20.38 -16.51
N ASN A 298 16.01 21.37 -16.54
CA ASN A 298 15.81 22.24 -17.72
C ASN A 298 16.56 23.58 -17.62
N HIS A 299 17.21 23.87 -16.49
CA HIS A 299 17.79 25.19 -16.24
C HIS A 299 19.01 25.51 -17.12
N GLY A 300 19.74 24.51 -17.63
CA GLY A 300 20.90 24.70 -18.50
C GLY A 300 22.20 25.16 -17.79
N HIS A 301 22.16 25.65 -16.54
CA HIS A 301 23.35 26.07 -15.81
C HIS A 301 24.07 24.88 -15.14
N PRO A 302 25.45 24.82 -15.20
CA PRO A 302 26.17 23.68 -14.62
C PRO A 302 25.88 23.42 -13.15
N VAL A 303 25.75 24.47 -12.31
CA VAL A 303 25.44 24.36 -10.88
C VAL A 303 24.07 23.71 -10.65
N ALA A 304 23.05 24.05 -11.45
CA ALA A 304 21.74 23.43 -11.34
C ALA A 304 21.81 21.91 -11.63
N LYS A 305 22.57 21.53 -12.64
CA LYS A 305 22.87 20.13 -12.95
C LYS A 305 23.61 19.44 -11.81
N MET A 306 24.66 20.07 -11.24
CA MET A 306 25.39 19.52 -10.10
C MET A 306 24.48 19.29 -8.88
N VAL A 307 23.60 20.24 -8.56
CA VAL A 307 22.61 20.04 -7.47
C VAL A 307 21.67 18.88 -7.77
N MET A 308 21.21 18.73 -9.00
CA MET A 308 20.36 17.59 -9.41
C MET A 308 21.10 16.26 -9.29
N ASP A 309 22.33 16.19 -9.81
CA ASP A 309 23.17 14.98 -9.79
C ASP A 309 23.51 14.57 -8.35
N ALA A 310 23.88 15.53 -7.48
CA ALA A 310 24.12 15.26 -6.06
C ALA A 310 22.88 14.72 -5.36
N ARG A 311 21.69 15.28 -5.61
CA ARG A 311 20.41 14.78 -5.07
C ARG A 311 20.08 13.36 -5.57
N GLU A 312 20.36 13.05 -6.83
CA GLU A 312 20.14 11.70 -7.37
C GLU A 312 21.07 10.67 -6.70
N LEU A 313 22.36 11.00 -6.52
CA LEU A 313 23.32 10.14 -5.80
C LEU A 313 22.91 9.96 -4.33
N ASN A 314 22.60 11.06 -3.63
CA ASN A 314 22.17 11.02 -2.24
C ASN A 314 20.93 10.12 -2.09
N LYS A 315 19.90 10.32 -2.91
CA LYS A 315 18.70 9.46 -2.89
C LYS A 315 19.04 8.00 -3.17
N ALA A 316 20.00 7.73 -4.06
CA ALA A 316 20.39 6.38 -4.40
C ALA A 316 20.95 5.62 -3.18
N HIS A 317 21.89 6.23 -2.45
CA HIS A 317 22.46 5.55 -1.28
C HIS A 317 21.58 5.67 -0.03
N SER A 318 21.07 6.86 0.32
CA SER A 318 20.33 7.05 1.58
C SER A 318 18.90 6.50 1.57
N THR A 319 18.22 6.47 0.40
CA THR A 319 16.85 5.96 0.31
C THR A 319 16.79 4.51 -0.11
N PHE A 320 17.62 4.07 -1.06
CA PHE A 320 17.54 2.70 -1.57
C PHE A 320 18.53 1.77 -0.88
N ILE A 321 19.82 2.10 -0.84
CA ILE A 321 20.84 1.18 -0.32
C ILE A 321 20.73 1.08 1.21
N ASP A 322 20.61 2.19 1.93
CA ASP A 322 20.44 2.17 3.39
C ASP A 322 19.19 1.42 3.81
N THR A 323 18.12 1.55 3.03
CA THR A 323 16.89 0.82 3.29
C THR A 323 17.06 -0.68 3.03
N ILE A 324 17.82 -1.08 2.00
CA ILE A 324 18.17 -2.49 1.76
C ILE A 324 18.95 -3.04 2.96
N ILE A 325 20.01 -2.35 3.39
CA ILE A 325 20.85 -2.76 4.53
C ILE A 325 20.03 -2.85 5.82
N LYS A 326 19.16 -1.86 6.07
CA LYS A 326 18.32 -1.81 7.27
C LYS A 326 17.35 -2.97 7.38
N HIS A 327 16.73 -3.37 6.27
CA HIS A 327 15.65 -4.38 6.24
C HIS A 327 16.12 -5.77 5.82
N GLU A 328 17.43 -5.94 5.64
CA GLU A 328 17.98 -7.23 5.35
C GLU A 328 17.89 -8.18 6.55
N HIS A 329 17.56 -9.44 6.28
CA HIS A 329 17.63 -10.55 7.23
C HIS A 329 18.08 -11.83 6.53
N LYS A 330 19.20 -12.41 6.98
CA LYS A 330 19.80 -13.63 6.42
C LYS A 330 19.98 -13.60 4.90
N GLY A 331 20.52 -12.49 4.39
CA GLY A 331 20.77 -12.30 2.96
C GLY A 331 19.53 -11.98 2.13
N ARG A 332 18.38 -11.65 2.76
CA ARG A 332 17.12 -11.39 2.08
C ARG A 332 16.38 -10.16 2.59
N ILE A 333 15.52 -9.63 1.76
CA ILE A 333 14.55 -8.59 2.11
C ILE A 333 13.15 -9.19 2.05
N HIS A 334 12.38 -8.96 3.09
CA HIS A 334 11.00 -9.44 3.27
C HIS A 334 10.03 -8.28 3.34
N ALA A 335 9.83 -7.60 2.21
CA ALA A 335 8.95 -6.43 2.15
C ALA A 335 7.51 -6.78 2.53
N ASP A 336 6.84 -5.83 3.19
CA ASP A 336 5.40 -5.91 3.41
C ASP A 336 4.66 -5.70 2.10
N ILE A 337 3.76 -6.62 1.76
CA ILE A 337 2.94 -6.56 0.55
C ILE A 337 1.49 -6.38 0.98
N ARG A 338 0.83 -5.34 0.45
CA ARG A 338 -0.59 -5.07 0.70
C ARG A 338 -1.39 -5.19 -0.57
N GLN A 339 -2.47 -5.94 -0.51
CA GLN A 339 -3.40 -6.15 -1.63
C GLN A 339 -4.28 -4.92 -1.84
N LEU A 340 -4.75 -4.33 -0.75
CA LEU A 340 -5.70 -3.23 -0.74
C LEU A 340 -5.30 -2.17 0.30
N LYS A 341 -6.11 -1.12 0.41
CA LYS A 341 -6.01 -0.15 1.49
C LYS A 341 -6.27 -0.86 2.82
N GLY A 342 -5.42 -0.61 3.80
CA GLY A 342 -5.53 -1.19 5.13
C GLY A 342 -5.42 -0.13 6.21
N GLU A 343 -5.06 -0.53 7.43
CA GLU A 343 -4.85 0.39 8.55
C GLU A 343 -3.75 1.41 8.26
N ILE A 344 -2.67 0.97 7.61
CA ILE A 344 -1.52 1.81 7.26
C ILE A 344 -1.20 1.62 5.78
N GLY A 345 -1.53 2.60 4.96
CA GLY A 345 -1.19 2.59 3.53
C GLY A 345 -2.05 1.63 2.71
N GLY A 346 -1.56 1.23 1.54
CA GLY A 346 -2.31 0.47 0.56
C GLY A 346 -2.88 1.36 -0.55
N THR A 347 -3.62 0.76 -1.47
CA THR A 347 -4.27 1.46 -2.59
C THR A 347 -5.77 1.18 -2.61
N VAL A 348 -6.56 2.17 -3.00
CA VAL A 348 -8.01 2.02 -3.20
C VAL A 348 -8.35 1.36 -4.54
N THR A 349 -7.38 1.28 -5.46
CA THR A 349 -7.57 0.80 -6.83
C THR A 349 -7.37 -0.71 -7.00
N GLY A 350 -6.90 -1.41 -5.95
CA GLY A 350 -6.52 -2.82 -6.03
C GLY A 350 -5.13 -3.09 -6.61
N ARG A 351 -4.34 -2.05 -6.89
CA ARG A 351 -2.91 -2.24 -7.18
C ARG A 351 -2.19 -2.65 -5.89
N LEU A 352 -1.29 -3.62 -5.98
CA LEU A 352 -0.45 -4.00 -4.85
C LEU A 352 0.43 -2.82 -4.41
N SER A 353 0.67 -2.70 -3.13
CA SER A 353 1.64 -1.75 -2.59
C SER A 353 2.64 -2.44 -1.67
N MET A 354 3.84 -1.85 -1.55
CA MET A 354 4.90 -2.39 -0.71
C MET A 354 5.43 -1.34 0.25
N SER A 355 5.87 -1.82 1.43
CA SER A 355 6.59 -1.03 2.43
C SER A 355 7.57 -1.92 3.20
N ASN A 356 8.43 -1.32 3.99
CA ASN A 356 9.40 -2.02 4.84
C ASN A 356 10.27 -3.08 4.10
N PRO A 357 10.94 -2.77 2.98
CA PRO A 357 10.97 -1.52 2.22
C PRO A 357 10.00 -1.50 1.02
N ASN A 358 9.79 -0.31 0.41
CA ASN A 358 9.04 -0.21 -0.83
C ASN A 358 9.90 -0.59 -2.05
N LEU A 359 9.89 -1.86 -2.42
CA LEU A 359 10.66 -2.39 -3.56
C LEU A 359 10.13 -1.92 -4.92
N GLN A 360 8.89 -1.42 -5.00
CA GLN A 360 8.31 -0.89 -6.25
C GLN A 360 8.94 0.43 -6.68
N GLN A 361 9.64 1.14 -5.76
CA GLN A 361 10.31 2.40 -6.03
C GLN A 361 11.76 2.25 -6.49
N VAL A 362 12.30 1.03 -6.54
CA VAL A 362 13.68 0.78 -7.02
C VAL A 362 13.85 1.36 -8.43
N PRO A 363 14.86 2.24 -8.65
CA PRO A 363 14.98 2.96 -9.91
C PRO A 363 15.09 2.03 -11.12
N ALA A 364 14.27 2.29 -12.14
CA ALA A 364 14.33 1.56 -13.41
C ALA A 364 14.68 2.46 -14.60
N ARG A 365 14.34 3.76 -14.54
CA ARG A 365 14.48 4.68 -15.66
C ARG A 365 15.84 5.40 -15.72
N ASN A 366 16.55 5.52 -14.59
CA ASN A 366 17.88 6.11 -14.56
C ASN A 366 18.88 5.11 -15.15
N LYS A 367 19.50 5.45 -16.28
CA LYS A 367 20.40 4.55 -17.03
C LYS A 367 21.70 4.21 -16.27
N LYS A 368 22.16 5.06 -15.35
CA LYS A 368 23.37 4.84 -14.54
C LYS A 368 23.01 4.13 -13.23
N LEU A 369 22.16 4.74 -12.40
CA LEU A 369 21.85 4.27 -11.04
C LEU A 369 20.90 3.07 -11.02
N GLY A 370 19.98 2.98 -12.00
CA GLY A 370 19.02 1.89 -12.08
C GLY A 370 19.69 0.52 -12.12
N PRO A 371 20.56 0.22 -13.10
CA PRO A 371 21.27 -1.04 -13.17
C PRO A 371 22.12 -1.32 -11.91
N MET A 372 22.82 -0.31 -11.37
CA MET A 372 23.66 -0.47 -10.17
C MET A 372 22.86 -0.92 -8.95
N ILE A 373 21.70 -0.30 -8.69
CA ILE A 373 20.87 -0.67 -7.53
C ILE A 373 20.15 -2.00 -7.78
N ARG A 374 19.68 -2.22 -9.01
CA ARG A 374 18.96 -3.47 -9.34
C ARG A 374 19.86 -4.69 -9.33
N SER A 375 21.15 -4.55 -9.63
CA SER A 375 22.13 -5.66 -9.56
C SER A 375 22.41 -6.14 -8.13
N LEU A 376 22.00 -5.37 -7.11
CA LEU A 376 22.07 -5.82 -5.71
C LEU A 376 21.09 -6.95 -5.40
N PHE A 377 20.00 -7.08 -6.17
CA PHE A 377 19.01 -8.15 -6.01
C PHE A 377 19.43 -9.37 -6.82
N LEU A 378 19.54 -10.50 -6.14
CA LEU A 378 20.06 -11.75 -6.72
C LEU A 378 18.92 -12.75 -6.96
N PRO A 379 18.96 -13.53 -8.05
CA PRO A 379 18.10 -14.71 -8.19
C PRO A 379 18.51 -15.79 -7.18
N GLU A 380 17.72 -16.84 -7.07
CA GLU A 380 18.16 -18.05 -6.34
C GLU A 380 19.39 -18.66 -7.03
N GLU A 381 20.17 -19.44 -6.27
CA GLU A 381 21.35 -20.12 -6.84
C GLU A 381 20.96 -21.03 -7.99
N GLY A 382 21.72 -20.93 -9.08
CA GLY A 382 21.43 -21.69 -10.30
C GLY A 382 20.21 -21.22 -11.09
N GLN A 383 19.54 -20.11 -10.69
CA GLN A 383 18.39 -19.57 -11.37
C GLN A 383 18.69 -18.20 -12.02
N GLN A 384 17.79 -17.77 -12.86
CA GLN A 384 17.86 -16.45 -13.52
C GLN A 384 16.60 -15.65 -13.23
N TRP A 385 16.70 -14.31 -13.32
CA TRP A 385 15.55 -13.44 -13.28
C TRP A 385 14.74 -13.59 -14.58
N CYS A 386 13.43 -13.78 -14.44
CA CYS A 386 12.48 -13.63 -15.52
C CYS A 386 11.69 -12.34 -15.30
N SER A 387 11.61 -11.51 -16.33
CA SER A 387 10.76 -10.31 -16.34
C SER A 387 9.62 -10.54 -17.33
N ALA A 388 8.40 -10.60 -16.82
CA ALA A 388 7.19 -10.73 -17.63
C ALA A 388 6.29 -9.50 -17.39
N ASP A 389 5.84 -8.88 -18.48
CA ASP A 389 4.96 -7.71 -18.45
C ASP A 389 3.84 -7.88 -19.49
N PHE A 390 2.63 -7.50 -19.12
CA PHE A 390 1.50 -7.52 -20.06
C PHE A 390 1.69 -6.45 -21.15
N ASN A 391 1.59 -6.86 -22.40
CA ASN A 391 1.72 -5.93 -23.50
C ASN A 391 0.46 -5.06 -23.64
N GLN A 392 0.62 -3.75 -23.46
CA GLN A 392 -0.44 -2.75 -23.64
C GLN A 392 -1.72 -3.05 -22.86
N GLN A 393 -1.62 -3.51 -21.60
CA GLN A 393 -2.78 -3.93 -20.81
C GLN A 393 -3.88 -2.87 -20.73
N GLU A 394 -3.52 -1.61 -20.42
CA GLU A 394 -4.48 -0.52 -20.24
C GLU A 394 -5.21 -0.15 -21.55
N PRO A 395 -4.52 0.07 -22.69
CA PRO A 395 -5.20 0.27 -23.97
C PRO A 395 -6.11 -0.91 -24.38
N ARG A 396 -5.69 -2.14 -24.14
CA ARG A 396 -6.50 -3.33 -24.46
C ARG A 396 -7.79 -3.39 -23.64
N ILE A 397 -7.71 -3.09 -22.34
CA ILE A 397 -8.89 -3.03 -21.45
C ILE A 397 -9.83 -1.91 -21.88
N LEU A 398 -9.30 -0.73 -22.18
CA LEU A 398 -10.11 0.38 -22.67
C LEU A 398 -10.81 0.01 -23.98
N THR A 399 -10.09 -0.55 -24.94
CA THR A 399 -10.67 -1.03 -26.22
C THR A 399 -11.74 -2.09 -25.99
N HIS A 400 -11.52 -3.04 -25.05
CA HIS A 400 -12.51 -4.05 -24.70
C HIS A 400 -13.84 -3.44 -24.22
N PHE A 401 -13.78 -2.49 -23.30
CA PHE A 401 -14.98 -1.82 -22.78
C PHE A 401 -15.66 -0.97 -23.87
N ALA A 402 -14.89 -0.25 -24.67
CA ALA A 402 -15.39 0.58 -25.76
C ALA A 402 -16.04 -0.28 -26.86
N TYR A 403 -15.41 -1.40 -27.24
CA TYR A 403 -15.95 -2.36 -28.20
C TYR A 403 -17.29 -2.96 -27.73
N ARG A 404 -17.38 -3.35 -26.46
CA ARG A 404 -18.65 -3.85 -25.90
C ARG A 404 -19.78 -2.83 -25.91
N GLN A 405 -19.46 -1.55 -25.86
CA GLN A 405 -20.41 -0.45 -26.00
C GLN A 405 -20.65 -0.03 -27.45
N LYS A 406 -19.99 -0.68 -28.42
CA LYS A 406 -20.06 -0.36 -29.85
C LYS A 406 -19.71 1.10 -30.15
N LEU A 407 -18.69 1.63 -29.49
CA LEU A 407 -18.24 3.00 -29.72
C LEU A 407 -17.49 3.09 -31.07
N GLU A 408 -17.53 4.28 -31.64
CA GLU A 408 -16.98 4.55 -32.98
C GLU A 408 -15.48 4.21 -33.10
N GLY A 409 -15.09 3.48 -34.16
CA GLY A 409 -13.70 3.11 -34.44
C GLY A 409 -13.13 1.96 -33.61
N THR A 410 -13.92 1.34 -32.72
CA THR A 410 -13.40 0.28 -31.87
C THR A 410 -13.26 -1.07 -32.52
N ASP A 411 -14.05 -1.38 -33.58
CA ASP A 411 -13.98 -2.65 -34.32
C ASP A 411 -12.58 -2.85 -34.95
N ILE A 412 -12.09 -1.83 -35.63
CA ILE A 412 -10.78 -1.86 -36.31
C ILE A 412 -9.65 -2.11 -35.30
N ILE A 413 -9.66 -1.40 -34.15
CA ILE A 413 -8.62 -1.51 -33.14
C ILE A 413 -8.72 -2.85 -32.39
N ALA A 414 -9.93 -3.35 -32.15
CA ALA A 414 -10.14 -4.65 -31.54
C ALA A 414 -9.61 -5.78 -32.42
N ASP A 415 -9.90 -5.74 -33.73
CA ASP A 415 -9.41 -6.72 -34.72
C ASP A 415 -7.88 -6.68 -34.83
N ALA A 416 -7.26 -5.48 -34.83
CA ALA A 416 -5.82 -5.33 -34.82
C ALA A 416 -5.17 -5.89 -33.51
N TYR A 417 -5.82 -5.77 -32.35
CA TYR A 417 -5.35 -6.42 -31.13
C TYR A 417 -5.51 -7.94 -31.16
N ILE A 418 -6.55 -8.48 -31.79
CA ILE A 418 -6.78 -9.91 -31.94
C ILE A 418 -5.77 -10.54 -32.90
N SER A 419 -5.48 -9.88 -34.03
CA SER A 419 -4.47 -10.33 -35.00
C SER A 419 -3.03 -10.17 -34.51
N GLY A 420 -2.81 -9.40 -33.42
CA GLY A 420 -1.49 -9.10 -32.91
C GLY A 420 -0.75 -7.98 -33.64
N GLU A 421 -1.41 -7.30 -34.56
CA GLU A 421 -0.84 -6.21 -35.39
C GLU A 421 -0.89 -4.85 -34.67
N ALA A 422 -1.75 -4.67 -33.67
CA ALA A 422 -1.92 -3.40 -33.01
C ALA A 422 -0.70 -2.98 -32.17
N ASP A 423 -0.16 -1.83 -32.47
CA ASP A 423 0.73 -1.08 -31.58
C ASP A 423 0.21 0.35 -31.40
N PHE A 424 -0.75 0.50 -30.49
CA PHE A 424 -1.37 1.79 -30.16
C PHE A 424 -0.34 2.89 -29.87
N HIS A 425 0.80 2.53 -29.29
CA HIS A 425 1.84 3.52 -28.97
C HIS A 425 2.66 3.90 -30.22
N ALA A 426 2.85 3.00 -31.15
CA ALA A 426 3.48 3.31 -32.45
C ALA A 426 2.57 4.20 -33.31
N GLU A 427 1.29 3.91 -33.34
CA GLU A 427 0.30 4.71 -34.08
C GLU A 427 0.16 6.13 -33.51
N VAL A 428 0.14 6.27 -32.16
CA VAL A 428 0.20 7.61 -31.52
C VAL A 428 1.51 8.32 -31.83
N ALA A 429 2.65 7.60 -31.91
CA ALA A 429 3.95 8.16 -32.23
C ALA A 429 3.94 8.76 -33.64
N GLU A 430 3.41 8.05 -34.63
CA GLU A 430 3.26 8.50 -36.03
C GLU A 430 2.30 9.69 -36.11
N LEU A 431 1.14 9.61 -35.46
CA LEU A 431 0.13 10.67 -35.44
C LEU A 431 0.66 12.00 -34.91
N VAL A 432 1.52 11.95 -33.90
CA VAL A 432 2.05 13.13 -33.20
C VAL A 432 3.42 13.56 -33.73
N GLY A 433 4.15 12.67 -34.43
CA GLY A 433 5.51 12.94 -34.96
C GLY A 433 6.59 12.84 -33.84
N ILE A 434 6.44 11.93 -32.91
CA ILE A 434 7.35 11.73 -31.77
C ILE A 434 7.84 10.27 -31.67
N ASP A 435 8.87 10.01 -30.87
CA ASP A 435 9.32 8.63 -30.63
C ASP A 435 8.29 7.81 -29.87
N ARG A 436 8.27 6.47 -30.10
CA ARG A 436 7.32 5.53 -29.49
C ARG A 436 7.32 5.55 -27.95
N LYS A 437 8.46 5.81 -27.30
CA LYS A 437 8.56 5.86 -25.84
C LYS A 437 7.88 7.09 -25.27
N THR A 438 8.04 8.22 -25.92
CA THR A 438 7.35 9.48 -25.60
C THR A 438 5.85 9.32 -25.88
N ALA A 439 5.47 8.74 -27.03
CA ALA A 439 4.10 8.43 -27.39
C ALA A 439 3.40 7.52 -26.37
N LYS A 440 4.08 6.51 -25.83
CA LYS A 440 3.56 5.67 -24.73
C LYS A 440 3.18 6.51 -23.51
N THR A 441 4.03 7.44 -23.10
CA THR A 441 3.78 8.29 -21.93
C THR A 441 2.64 9.27 -22.19
N ILE A 442 2.57 9.84 -23.37
CA ILE A 442 1.56 10.82 -23.77
C ILE A 442 0.22 10.15 -24.02
N GLY A 443 0.19 9.05 -24.77
CA GLY A 443 -1.03 8.30 -25.05
C GLY A 443 -1.71 7.83 -23.76
N LEU A 444 -0.95 7.25 -22.84
CA LEU A 444 -1.46 6.92 -21.51
C LEU A 444 -1.92 8.17 -20.76
N GLY A 445 -1.14 9.25 -20.77
CA GLY A 445 -1.53 10.52 -20.15
C GLY A 445 -2.86 11.06 -20.67
N ILE A 446 -3.10 11.02 -21.97
CA ILE A 446 -4.36 11.45 -22.58
C ILE A 446 -5.51 10.53 -22.17
N MET A 447 -5.28 9.21 -22.14
CA MET A 447 -6.24 8.23 -21.63
C MET A 447 -6.59 8.48 -20.17
N TYR A 448 -5.64 8.98 -19.37
CA TYR A 448 -5.85 9.42 -17.98
C TYR A 448 -6.33 10.88 -17.86
N GLY A 449 -6.84 11.49 -18.94
CA GLY A 449 -7.42 12.82 -18.92
C GLY A 449 -6.41 13.98 -18.88
N MET A 450 -5.20 13.79 -19.40
CA MET A 450 -4.20 14.85 -19.52
C MET A 450 -4.74 16.00 -20.39
N GLY A 451 -4.78 17.21 -19.82
CA GLY A 451 -5.17 18.42 -20.52
C GLY A 451 -4.01 19.06 -21.30
N LYS A 452 -4.36 20.01 -22.19
CA LYS A 452 -3.43 20.72 -23.09
C LYS A 452 -2.22 21.35 -22.41
N GLY A 453 -2.39 21.98 -21.23
CA GLY A 453 -1.27 22.61 -20.52
C GLY A 453 -0.20 21.60 -20.09
N LYS A 454 -0.61 20.47 -19.48
CA LYS A 454 0.33 19.42 -19.08
C LYS A 454 0.95 18.69 -20.28
N LEU A 455 0.23 18.57 -21.39
CA LEU A 455 0.75 18.03 -22.63
C LEU A 455 1.82 18.94 -23.24
N ALA A 456 1.56 20.25 -23.27
CA ALA A 456 2.52 21.27 -23.70
C ALA A 456 3.83 21.22 -22.90
N ASP A 457 3.72 21.19 -21.56
CA ASP A 457 4.88 21.07 -20.67
C ASP A 457 5.68 19.79 -20.90
N GLN A 458 5.03 18.66 -21.17
CA GLN A 458 5.68 17.38 -21.41
C GLN A 458 6.40 17.27 -22.75
N LEU A 459 5.83 17.90 -23.77
CA LEU A 459 6.40 17.90 -25.13
C LEU A 459 7.39 19.04 -25.35
N GLY A 460 7.34 20.09 -24.52
CA GLY A 460 8.11 21.32 -24.74
C GLY A 460 7.59 22.14 -25.90
N VAL A 461 6.30 22.06 -26.19
CA VAL A 461 5.60 22.80 -27.28
C VAL A 461 4.69 23.87 -26.67
N ASP A 462 4.15 24.76 -27.51
CA ASP A 462 3.16 25.72 -27.04
C ASP A 462 1.78 25.09 -26.78
N VAL A 463 0.88 25.82 -26.10
CA VAL A 463 -0.44 25.31 -25.70
C VAL A 463 -1.38 25.09 -26.85
N GLU A 464 -1.23 25.82 -27.96
CA GLU A 464 -2.08 25.65 -29.15
C GLU A 464 -1.62 24.44 -29.96
N GLU A 465 -0.32 24.21 -30.11
CA GLU A 465 0.21 22.98 -30.70
C GLU A 465 -0.20 21.73 -29.89
N ALA A 466 -0.13 21.80 -28.56
CA ALA A 466 -0.64 20.73 -27.70
C ALA A 466 -2.15 20.51 -27.86
N ARG A 467 -2.93 21.56 -28.11
CA ARG A 467 -4.36 21.47 -28.40
C ARG A 467 -4.61 20.73 -29.73
N ASP A 468 -3.86 21.07 -30.77
CA ASP A 468 -3.98 20.42 -32.09
C ASP A 468 -3.62 18.94 -32.02
N ILE A 469 -2.63 18.57 -31.21
CA ILE A 469 -2.30 17.17 -30.94
C ILE A 469 -3.48 16.46 -30.26
N LEU A 470 -4.12 17.07 -29.28
CA LEU A 470 -5.30 16.48 -28.64
C LEU A 470 -6.49 16.35 -29.60
N VAL A 471 -6.68 17.30 -30.51
CA VAL A 471 -7.72 17.22 -31.53
C VAL A 471 -7.44 16.05 -32.48
N ARG A 472 -6.23 15.92 -33.02
CA ARG A 472 -5.83 14.80 -33.86
C ARG A 472 -5.99 13.44 -33.16
N PHE A 473 -5.56 13.34 -31.89
CA PHE A 473 -5.74 12.14 -31.08
C PHE A 473 -7.22 11.76 -30.92
N ASN A 474 -8.07 12.73 -30.59
CA ASN A 474 -9.50 12.49 -30.40
C ASN A 474 -10.22 12.15 -31.73
N THR A 475 -9.70 12.61 -32.86
CA THR A 475 -10.19 12.22 -34.19
C THR A 475 -9.78 10.81 -34.55
N TYR A 476 -8.55 10.41 -34.19
CA TYR A 476 -8.03 9.06 -34.39
C TYR A 476 -8.68 8.01 -33.48
N ALA A 477 -8.84 8.34 -32.21
CA ALA A 477 -9.39 7.45 -31.18
C ALA A 477 -10.58 8.08 -30.43
N PRO A 478 -11.72 8.36 -31.15
CA PRO A 478 -12.87 9.04 -30.53
C PRO A 478 -13.48 8.25 -29.37
N PHE A 479 -13.38 6.92 -29.41
CA PHE A 479 -13.89 6.03 -28.38
C PHE A 479 -13.26 6.29 -27.00
N VAL A 480 -12.04 6.82 -26.92
CA VAL A 480 -11.39 7.12 -25.62
C VAL A 480 -12.21 8.17 -24.87
N ARG A 481 -12.59 9.25 -25.52
CA ARG A 481 -13.41 10.30 -24.92
C ARG A 481 -14.85 9.85 -24.71
N GLN A 482 -15.44 9.16 -25.67
CA GLN A 482 -16.80 8.62 -25.56
C GLN A 482 -16.90 7.65 -24.38
N MET A 483 -15.88 6.80 -24.16
CA MET A 483 -15.80 5.90 -23.01
C MET A 483 -15.68 6.68 -21.70
N ALA A 484 -14.81 7.71 -21.64
CA ALA A 484 -14.69 8.57 -20.47
C ALA A 484 -16.04 9.21 -20.10
N ASP A 485 -16.74 9.79 -21.07
CA ASP A 485 -18.05 10.41 -20.86
C ASP A 485 -19.12 9.40 -20.43
N SER A 486 -19.07 8.16 -20.94
CA SER A 486 -19.96 7.07 -20.56
C SER A 486 -19.73 6.62 -19.13
N VAL A 487 -18.48 6.41 -18.72
CA VAL A 487 -18.11 6.00 -17.36
C VAL A 487 -18.43 7.10 -16.34
N MET A 488 -18.12 8.37 -16.68
CA MET A 488 -18.46 9.50 -15.81
C MET A 488 -19.97 9.62 -15.59
N ARG A 489 -20.79 9.45 -16.64
CA ARG A 489 -22.25 9.41 -16.50
C ARG A 489 -22.72 8.24 -15.64
N SER A 490 -22.14 7.05 -15.83
CA SER A 490 -22.46 5.88 -15.00
C SER A 490 -22.14 6.12 -13.53
N ALA A 491 -20.96 6.66 -13.24
CA ALA A 491 -20.54 6.99 -11.88
C ALA A 491 -21.46 8.02 -11.22
N SER A 492 -21.82 9.11 -11.94
CA SER A 492 -22.71 10.14 -11.42
C SER A 492 -24.15 9.66 -11.20
N THR A 493 -24.60 8.64 -11.94
CA THR A 493 -25.98 8.12 -11.84
C THR A 493 -26.10 7.00 -10.83
N LYS A 494 -25.11 6.08 -10.79
CA LYS A 494 -25.15 4.86 -9.97
C LYS A 494 -24.41 5.00 -8.64
N GLY A 495 -23.56 6.01 -8.49
CA GLY A 495 -22.65 6.16 -7.36
C GLY A 495 -21.47 5.19 -7.36
N TYR A 496 -21.31 4.36 -8.39
CA TYR A 496 -20.18 3.45 -8.52
C TYR A 496 -19.92 3.05 -9.97
N ILE A 497 -18.71 2.55 -10.23
CA ILE A 497 -18.33 1.82 -11.44
C ILE A 497 -17.82 0.43 -11.07
N LYS A 498 -17.76 -0.48 -12.06
CA LYS A 498 -17.16 -1.82 -11.91
C LYS A 498 -15.99 -2.01 -12.86
N THR A 499 -14.91 -2.57 -12.33
CA THR A 499 -13.80 -3.07 -13.16
C THR A 499 -14.21 -4.36 -13.89
N LEU A 500 -13.36 -4.81 -14.81
CA LEU A 500 -13.60 -6.05 -15.59
C LEU A 500 -13.82 -7.28 -14.68
N LEU A 501 -13.09 -7.38 -13.57
CA LEU A 501 -13.18 -8.49 -12.61
C LEU A 501 -14.20 -8.26 -11.50
N GLY A 502 -15.04 -7.22 -11.61
CA GLY A 502 -16.17 -6.99 -10.73
C GLY A 502 -15.90 -6.13 -9.50
N ARG A 503 -14.65 -5.66 -9.27
CA ARG A 503 -14.37 -4.71 -8.18
C ARG A 503 -15.19 -3.44 -8.39
N ARG A 504 -15.85 -2.97 -7.33
CA ARG A 504 -16.50 -1.65 -7.33
C ARG A 504 -15.52 -0.56 -6.96
N CYS A 505 -15.74 0.61 -7.53
CA CYS A 505 -15.19 1.87 -7.08
C CYS A 505 -16.36 2.84 -6.87
N HIS A 506 -16.51 3.35 -5.65
CA HIS A 506 -17.65 4.16 -5.23
C HIS A 506 -17.34 5.66 -5.35
N PHE A 507 -18.36 6.42 -5.70
CA PHE A 507 -18.34 7.88 -5.82
C PHE A 507 -19.47 8.44 -5.00
N ASP A 508 -19.14 9.07 -3.88
CA ASP A 508 -20.13 9.65 -2.98
C ASP A 508 -20.81 10.84 -3.65
N MET A 509 -22.15 10.82 -3.67
CA MET A 509 -23.01 11.84 -4.29
C MET A 509 -23.49 12.88 -3.28
N TRP A 510 -22.89 12.93 -2.07
CA TRP A 510 -23.20 13.87 -1.00
C TRP A 510 -22.40 15.18 -1.14
N GLU A 511 -22.81 16.21 -0.40
CA GLU A 511 -22.07 17.49 -0.40
C GLU A 511 -20.69 17.32 0.22
N PRO A 512 -19.60 17.63 -0.51
CA PRO A 512 -18.27 17.49 0.03
C PRO A 512 -18.02 18.47 1.18
N LEU A 513 -17.36 17.97 2.23
CA LEU A 513 -17.03 18.72 3.43
C LEU A 513 -15.59 19.24 3.35
N GLN A 514 -15.36 20.42 3.90
CA GLN A 514 -14.02 20.98 4.02
C GLN A 514 -13.17 20.14 4.98
N TYR A 515 -12.00 19.70 4.50
CA TYR A 515 -11.07 18.91 5.30
C TYR A 515 -10.70 19.60 6.62
N GLY A 516 -10.76 18.87 7.71
CA GLY A 516 -10.39 19.30 9.05
C GLY A 516 -11.42 20.18 9.80
N THR A 517 -12.47 20.69 9.12
CA THR A 517 -13.50 21.52 9.77
C THR A 517 -14.89 20.90 9.80
N GLY A 518 -15.16 19.90 8.95
CA GLY A 518 -16.47 19.27 8.80
C GLY A 518 -17.56 20.23 8.30
N ARG A 519 -17.20 21.41 7.80
CA ARG A 519 -18.17 22.38 7.24
C ARG A 519 -18.41 22.10 5.77
N PRO A 520 -19.65 22.26 5.27
CA PRO A 520 -19.92 22.17 3.84
C PRO A 520 -19.06 23.14 3.04
N LEU A 521 -18.52 22.68 1.92
CA LEU A 521 -17.82 23.56 0.96
C LEU A 521 -18.79 24.54 0.33
N LYS A 522 -18.29 25.70 -0.10
CA LYS A 522 -19.07 26.64 -0.90
C LYS A 522 -19.53 25.96 -2.18
N LYS A 523 -20.73 26.26 -2.65
CA LYS A 523 -21.34 25.60 -3.83
C LYS A 523 -20.38 25.47 -5.03
N LYS A 524 -19.57 26.49 -5.33
CA LYS A 524 -18.61 26.46 -6.43
C LYS A 524 -17.46 25.48 -6.18
N GLU A 525 -16.96 25.41 -4.95
CA GLU A 525 -15.88 24.50 -4.53
C GLU A 525 -16.39 23.06 -4.47
N ALA A 526 -17.59 22.85 -3.91
CA ALA A 526 -18.27 21.57 -3.88
C ALA A 526 -18.48 20.99 -5.29
N MET A 527 -18.97 21.79 -6.24
CA MET A 527 -19.14 21.38 -7.63
C MET A 527 -17.81 21.07 -8.33
N HIS A 528 -16.74 21.78 -8.00
CA HIS A 528 -15.41 21.51 -8.55
C HIS A 528 -14.86 20.18 -8.04
N GLU A 529 -14.95 19.90 -6.74
CA GLU A 529 -14.51 18.62 -6.14
C GLU A 529 -15.33 17.44 -6.65
N TYR A 530 -16.66 17.57 -6.67
CA TYR A 530 -17.56 16.55 -7.20
C TYR A 530 -17.24 16.21 -8.66
N ASN A 531 -17.08 17.21 -9.53
CA ASN A 531 -16.70 16.99 -10.93
C ASN A 531 -15.31 16.38 -11.06
N GLY A 532 -14.38 16.73 -10.17
CA GLY A 532 -13.05 16.14 -10.10
C GLY A 532 -13.10 14.66 -9.72
N GLU A 533 -13.95 14.31 -8.76
CA GLU A 533 -14.17 12.92 -8.32
C GLU A 533 -14.80 12.06 -9.41
N ILE A 534 -15.85 12.54 -10.05
CA ILE A 534 -16.50 11.82 -11.15
C ILE A 534 -15.54 11.62 -12.34
N LYS A 535 -14.67 12.59 -12.63
CA LYS A 535 -13.63 12.42 -13.66
C LYS A 535 -12.65 11.31 -13.34
N ARG A 536 -12.34 11.07 -12.05
CA ARG A 536 -11.50 9.94 -11.62
C ARG A 536 -12.11 8.58 -11.91
N ALA A 537 -13.42 8.51 -12.12
CA ALA A 537 -14.10 7.27 -12.45
C ALA A 537 -13.61 6.61 -13.74
N PHE A 538 -13.08 7.41 -14.69
CA PHE A 538 -12.50 6.89 -15.92
C PHE A 538 -11.07 6.36 -15.73
N VAL A 539 -10.32 6.93 -14.80
CA VAL A 539 -8.94 6.59 -14.47
C VAL A 539 -8.86 5.37 -13.57
#